data_96ca32a2a3b783330ecffe6c19900b7c
#
_entry.id   96ca32a2a3b783330ecffe6c19900b7c
#
_cell.length_a   1.000
_cell.length_b   1.000
_cell.length_c   1.000
_cell.angle_alpha   90.00
_cell.angle_beta   90.00
_cell.angle_gamma   90.00
#
_symmetry.space_group_name_H-M   'P 1'
#
loop_
_entity.id
_entity.type
_entity.pdbx_description
1 polymer ?
#
loop_
_entity_poly.entity_id
_entity_poly.type
_entity_poly.pdbx_seq_one_letter_code
_entity_poly.pdbx_strand_id
1 'polypeptide(L)'
;APFDVGRDWSWKEDYPSHFSENVLKLYLGKDYKIAAGMKYRILNDNVAYLRCATFVNDFGAGNLDRILLYFAPCNGLIIDLRENGGGMVTSAEALAARFTNEEVLVGYMQHKTGRGHNDFSPRRQQILKPSKGLRWQKRVVVLTNRGVYSAANEFVKYMKCLPQVTIVGDRTGGGA
;
A
#
# COMPACT_ATOMS: atom_id res chain seq x y z
N ALA A 1 13.07 -32.26 -6.81
CA ALA A 1 13.75 -31.15 -7.45
C ALA A 1 13.29 -29.87 -6.76
N PRO A 2 14.18 -28.95 -6.37
CA PRO A 2 13.74 -27.66 -5.89
C PRO A 2 12.96 -26.98 -7.02
N PHE A 3 11.80 -26.42 -6.72
CA PHE A 3 11.12 -25.51 -7.62
C PHE A 3 12.03 -24.30 -7.81
N ASP A 4 12.85 -24.35 -8.83
CA ASP A 4 13.45 -23.16 -9.40
C ASP A 4 12.32 -22.43 -10.13
N VAL A 5 11.57 -21.64 -9.40
CA VAL A 5 10.79 -20.56 -9.98
C VAL A 5 11.82 -19.54 -10.44
N GLY A 6 12.50 -19.82 -11.53
CA GLY A 6 13.21 -18.81 -12.29
C GLY A 6 12.26 -17.65 -12.45
N ARG A 7 12.49 -16.60 -11.68
CA ARG A 7 11.64 -15.41 -11.75
C ARG A 7 11.90 -14.77 -13.10
N ASP A 8 11.13 -15.20 -14.06
CA ASP A 8 11.09 -14.52 -15.34
C ASP A 8 10.50 -13.12 -15.12
N TRP A 9 11.37 -12.15 -15.06
CA TRP A 9 11.03 -10.73 -14.98
C TRP A 9 10.85 -10.10 -16.37
N SER A 10 10.81 -10.91 -17.45
CA SER A 10 10.62 -10.46 -18.82
C SER A 10 9.35 -9.62 -19.00
N TRP A 11 8.32 -9.87 -18.18
CA TRP A 11 7.11 -9.05 -18.19
C TRP A 11 7.36 -7.55 -17.92
N LYS A 12 8.52 -7.18 -17.33
CA LYS A 12 8.89 -5.78 -17.14
C LYS A 12 9.22 -5.07 -18.45
N GLU A 13 9.69 -5.83 -19.45
CA GLU A 13 9.96 -5.31 -20.79
C GLU A 13 8.67 -5.10 -21.57
N ASP A 14 7.66 -5.97 -21.34
CA ASP A 14 6.36 -5.93 -22.02
C ASP A 14 5.40 -4.89 -21.44
N TYR A 15 5.62 -4.45 -20.19
CA TYR A 15 4.71 -3.54 -19.49
C TYR A 15 5.47 -2.36 -18.90
N PRO A 16 5.36 -1.18 -19.52
CA PRO A 16 5.99 0.02 -18.98
C PRO A 16 5.50 0.29 -17.56
N SER A 17 6.43 0.63 -16.69
CA SER A 17 6.13 0.80 -15.27
C SER A 17 5.17 1.97 -14.98
N HIS A 18 5.00 2.90 -15.94
CA HIS A 18 4.26 4.16 -15.78
C HIS A 18 4.72 4.97 -14.55
N PHE A 19 5.96 4.72 -14.09
CA PHE A 19 6.59 5.42 -13.00
C PHE A 19 7.94 6.01 -13.46
N SER A 20 8.17 7.26 -13.11
CA SER A 20 9.42 7.95 -13.38
C SER A 20 9.82 8.79 -12.17
N GLU A 21 11.01 8.56 -11.65
CA GLU A 21 11.58 9.39 -10.57
C GLU A 21 11.69 10.87 -10.98
N ASN A 22 11.91 11.16 -12.25
CA ASN A 22 11.98 12.56 -12.73
C ASN A 22 10.59 13.20 -12.69
N VAL A 23 9.55 12.49 -13.11
CA VAL A 23 8.16 12.95 -13.01
C VAL A 23 7.76 13.11 -11.54
N LEU A 24 8.13 12.15 -10.67
CA LEU A 24 7.88 12.26 -9.24
C LEU A 24 8.49 13.53 -8.63
N LYS A 25 9.72 13.90 -9.03
CA LYS A 25 10.38 15.13 -8.58
C LYS A 25 9.63 16.39 -8.99
N LEU A 26 8.93 16.39 -10.13
CA LEU A 26 8.09 17.52 -10.55
C LEU A 26 6.89 17.71 -9.61
N TYR A 27 6.24 16.64 -9.17
CA TYR A 27 5.12 16.71 -8.23
C TYR A 27 5.57 16.98 -6.79
N LEU A 28 6.64 16.33 -6.33
CA LEU A 28 7.16 16.54 -4.97
C LEU A 28 7.87 17.90 -4.82
N GLY A 29 8.49 18.41 -5.89
CA GLY A 29 9.29 19.63 -5.81
C GLY A 29 10.48 19.45 -4.85
N LYS A 30 10.91 20.56 -4.24
CA LYS A 30 12.00 20.58 -3.25
C LYS A 30 11.49 20.56 -1.80
N ASP A 31 10.22 20.89 -1.56
CA ASP A 31 9.64 21.16 -0.25
C ASP A 31 8.84 19.99 0.34
N TYR A 32 9.11 18.76 -0.12
CA TYR A 32 8.49 17.58 0.48
C TYR A 32 9.10 17.27 1.85
N LYS A 33 8.27 16.65 2.69
CA LYS A 33 8.66 16.15 4.01
C LYS A 33 8.94 14.65 3.95
N ILE A 34 9.71 14.16 4.93
CA ILE A 34 9.97 12.73 5.09
C ILE A 34 9.60 12.30 6.51
N ALA A 35 8.86 11.20 6.64
CA ALA A 35 8.67 10.51 7.91
C ALA A 35 8.59 9.00 7.64
N ALA A 36 9.28 8.20 8.44
CA ALA A 36 9.37 6.74 8.32
C ALA A 36 9.72 6.25 6.89
N GLY A 37 10.55 6.99 6.15
CA GLY A 37 10.92 6.67 4.76
C GLY A 37 9.90 7.06 3.70
N MET A 38 8.72 7.53 4.09
CA MET A 38 7.70 8.04 3.17
C MET A 38 7.96 9.51 2.86
N LYS A 39 7.84 9.90 1.57
CA LYS A 39 7.89 11.29 1.12
C LYS A 39 6.47 11.83 1.02
N TYR A 40 6.23 13.03 1.51
CA TYR A 40 4.88 13.59 1.50
C TYR A 40 4.86 15.11 1.42
N ARG A 41 3.82 15.65 0.79
CA ARG A 41 3.53 17.09 0.72
C ARG A 41 2.05 17.35 0.42
N ILE A 42 1.63 18.59 0.57
CA ILE A 42 0.36 19.09 0.03
C ILE A 42 0.62 19.66 -1.36
N LEU A 43 -0.11 19.15 -2.35
CA LEU A 43 -0.11 19.65 -3.72
C LEU A 43 -1.03 20.87 -3.83
N ASN A 44 -1.09 21.46 -5.02
CA ASN A 44 -2.09 22.49 -5.33
C ASN A 44 -3.51 21.95 -5.08
N ASP A 45 -4.48 22.82 -4.93
CA ASP A 45 -5.89 22.49 -4.70
C ASP A 45 -6.18 21.66 -3.42
N ASN A 46 -5.29 21.77 -2.42
CA ASN A 46 -5.41 21.08 -1.13
C ASN A 46 -5.51 19.54 -1.26
N VAL A 47 -4.77 18.96 -2.18
CA VAL A 47 -4.62 17.52 -2.32
C VAL A 47 -3.35 17.06 -1.62
N ALA A 48 -3.50 16.11 -0.68
CA ALA A 48 -2.38 15.45 -0.04
C ALA A 48 -1.74 14.42 -0.99
N TYR A 49 -0.41 14.33 -0.99
CA TYR A 49 0.34 13.32 -1.72
C TYR A 49 1.32 12.61 -0.80
N LEU A 50 1.23 11.29 -0.78
CA LEU A 50 2.08 10.39 0.01
C LEU A 50 2.73 9.36 -0.91
N ARG A 51 4.05 9.41 -1.04
CA ARG A 51 4.84 8.36 -1.70
C ARG A 51 5.29 7.33 -0.67
N CYS A 52 4.78 6.12 -0.76
CA CYS A 52 5.23 4.98 -0.01
C CYS A 52 5.98 4.02 -0.96
N ALA A 53 7.31 4.12 -0.99
CA ALA A 53 8.15 3.37 -1.93
C ALA A 53 8.43 1.93 -1.46
N THR A 54 8.26 1.65 -0.17
CA THR A 54 8.51 0.33 0.42
C THR A 54 7.82 0.20 1.77
N PHE A 55 7.57 -1.04 2.18
CA PHE A 55 7.08 -1.41 3.51
C PHE A 55 8.15 -2.06 4.39
N VAL A 56 9.44 -1.94 4.07
CA VAL A 56 10.52 -2.55 4.87
C VAL A 56 10.72 -1.89 6.23
N ASN A 57 10.25 -0.66 6.42
CA ASN A 57 10.39 0.08 7.68
C ASN A 57 9.15 -0.11 8.55
N ASP A 58 9.33 -0.16 9.87
CA ASP A 58 8.26 0.14 10.80
C ASP A 58 7.95 1.65 10.73
N PHE A 59 6.71 1.97 10.41
CA PHE A 59 6.32 3.38 10.26
C PHE A 59 6.18 4.10 11.60
N GLY A 60 5.89 3.37 12.68
CA GLY A 60 5.61 3.95 13.99
C GLY A 60 4.33 4.80 14.02
N ALA A 61 3.52 4.63 15.04
CA ALA A 61 2.21 5.30 15.14
C ALA A 61 2.33 6.83 15.09
N GLY A 62 3.33 7.39 15.78
CA GLY A 62 3.54 8.85 15.83
C GLY A 62 3.94 9.48 14.49
N ASN A 63 4.65 8.74 13.63
CA ASN A 63 4.97 9.23 12.28
C ASN A 63 3.73 9.26 11.40
N LEU A 64 2.88 8.22 11.47
CA LEU A 64 1.61 8.19 10.74
C LEU A 64 0.67 9.31 11.22
N ASP A 65 0.58 9.55 12.53
CA ASP A 65 -0.20 10.66 13.09
C ASP A 65 0.32 12.01 12.60
N ARG A 66 1.64 12.22 12.57
CA ARG A 66 2.25 13.45 12.06
C ARG A 66 1.91 13.71 10.59
N ILE A 67 1.96 12.68 9.75
CA ILE A 67 1.59 12.76 8.33
C ILE A 67 0.13 13.14 8.19
N LEU A 68 -0.76 12.44 8.87
CA LEU A 68 -2.21 12.68 8.77
C LEU A 68 -2.61 14.04 9.36
N LEU A 69 -1.96 14.47 10.43
CA LEU A 69 -2.17 15.82 10.98
C LEU A 69 -1.76 16.91 9.97
N TYR A 70 -0.61 16.74 9.31
CA TYR A 70 -0.17 17.65 8.26
C TYR A 70 -1.15 17.71 7.08
N PHE A 71 -1.82 16.58 6.78
CA PHE A 71 -2.82 16.48 5.72
C PHE A 71 -4.24 16.92 6.14
N ALA A 72 -4.46 17.23 7.41
CA ALA A 72 -5.79 17.55 7.93
C ALA A 72 -6.58 18.60 7.10
N PRO A 73 -5.96 19.69 6.57
CA PRO A 73 -6.69 20.66 5.75
C PRO A 73 -7.03 20.16 4.34
N CYS A 74 -6.44 19.04 3.86
CA CYS A 74 -6.65 18.57 2.49
C CYS A 74 -8.03 17.94 2.28
N ASN A 75 -8.52 18.01 1.02
CA ASN A 75 -9.81 17.47 0.62
C ASN A 75 -9.74 16.01 0.17
N GLY A 76 -8.56 15.53 -0.23
CA GLY A 76 -8.31 14.17 -0.69
C GLY A 76 -6.84 13.82 -0.52
N LEU A 77 -6.54 12.53 -0.65
CA LEU A 77 -5.18 11.98 -0.51
C LEU A 77 -4.86 11.07 -1.70
N ILE A 78 -3.70 11.26 -2.29
CA ILE A 78 -3.09 10.33 -3.26
C ILE A 78 -2.00 9.56 -2.54
N ILE A 79 -2.09 8.24 -2.55
CA ILE A 79 -1.05 7.32 -2.07
C ILE A 79 -0.40 6.67 -3.29
N ASP A 80 0.86 6.97 -3.53
CA ASP A 80 1.61 6.41 -4.66
C ASP A 80 2.44 5.22 -4.20
N LEU A 81 2.04 4.02 -4.65
CA LEU A 81 2.72 2.75 -4.37
C LEU A 81 3.49 2.21 -5.57
N ARG A 82 3.46 2.87 -6.72
CA ARG A 82 4.10 2.35 -7.92
C ARG A 82 5.55 1.96 -7.65
N GLU A 83 5.99 0.79 -8.15
CA GLU A 83 7.31 0.18 -7.89
C GLU A 83 7.57 -0.17 -6.40
N ASN A 84 6.55 -0.25 -5.55
CA ASN A 84 6.71 -0.72 -4.18
C ASN A 84 6.72 -2.26 -4.14
N GLY A 85 7.89 -2.86 -3.99
CA GLY A 85 8.08 -4.31 -3.94
C GLY A 85 7.62 -4.99 -2.64
N GLY A 86 7.05 -4.23 -1.69
CA GLY A 86 6.56 -4.78 -0.42
C GLY A 86 7.49 -4.56 0.76
N GLY A 87 7.51 -5.52 1.67
CA GLY A 87 8.23 -5.48 2.94
C GLY A 87 7.43 -6.14 4.06
N MET A 88 7.26 -5.46 5.21
CA MET A 88 6.53 -5.99 6.35
C MET A 88 5.02 -5.82 6.17
N VAL A 89 4.27 -6.92 6.28
CA VAL A 89 2.79 -6.92 6.24
C VAL A 89 2.23 -6.09 7.39
N THR A 90 2.86 -6.10 8.54
CA THR A 90 2.46 -5.30 9.71
C THR A 90 2.52 -3.79 9.43
N SER A 91 3.49 -3.32 8.65
CA SER A 91 3.57 -1.92 8.24
C SER A 91 2.49 -1.56 7.23
N ALA A 92 2.18 -2.46 6.30
CA ALA A 92 1.08 -2.30 5.36
C ALA A 92 -0.28 -2.23 6.09
N GLU A 93 -0.50 -3.13 7.05
CA GLU A 93 -1.70 -3.14 7.89
C GLU A 93 -1.79 -1.87 8.75
N ALA A 94 -0.70 -1.45 9.41
CA ALA A 94 -0.66 -0.25 10.25
C ALA A 94 -1.02 1.03 9.46
N LEU A 95 -0.57 1.13 8.20
CA LEU A 95 -0.96 2.23 7.33
C LEU A 95 -2.42 2.11 6.88
N ALA A 96 -2.88 0.93 6.46
CA ALA A 96 -4.25 0.69 6.02
C ALA A 96 -5.27 0.94 7.14
N ALA A 97 -4.94 0.57 8.38
CA ALA A 97 -5.76 0.80 9.58
C ALA A 97 -6.10 2.27 9.85
N ARG A 98 -5.38 3.20 9.21
CA ARG A 98 -5.65 4.65 9.30
C ARG A 98 -6.85 5.10 8.46
N PHE A 99 -7.37 4.22 7.59
CA PHE A 99 -8.40 4.58 6.61
C PHE A 99 -9.77 3.96 6.91
N THR A 100 -9.93 3.25 8.03
CA THR A 100 -11.22 2.71 8.47
C THR A 100 -11.56 3.15 9.89
N ASN A 101 -12.86 3.24 10.19
CA ASN A 101 -13.38 3.49 11.52
C ASN A 101 -13.97 2.22 12.17
N GLU A 102 -14.10 1.15 11.40
CA GLU A 102 -14.70 -0.11 11.83
C GLU A 102 -13.85 -1.31 11.37
N GLU A 103 -14.13 -2.48 11.95
CA GLU A 103 -13.51 -3.73 11.50
C GLU A 103 -14.05 -4.11 10.12
N VAL A 104 -13.14 -4.37 9.17
CA VAL A 104 -13.47 -4.71 7.78
C VAL A 104 -12.95 -6.11 7.47
N LEU A 105 -13.82 -7.03 7.07
CA LEU A 105 -13.40 -8.33 6.54
C LEU A 105 -12.80 -8.12 5.15
N VAL A 106 -11.50 -8.35 5.01
CA VAL A 106 -10.75 -8.12 3.77
C VAL A 106 -10.45 -9.41 3.01
N GLY A 107 -10.72 -10.55 3.61
CA GLY A 107 -10.53 -11.86 2.96
C GLY A 107 -10.35 -13.00 3.94
N TYR A 108 -9.84 -14.08 3.40
CA TYR A 108 -9.52 -15.29 4.15
C TYR A 108 -8.11 -15.76 3.83
N MET A 109 -7.46 -16.36 4.81
CA MET A 109 -6.12 -16.90 4.67
C MET A 109 -6.11 -18.37 5.04
N GLN A 110 -5.38 -19.16 4.27
CA GLN A 110 -5.06 -20.56 4.56
C GLN A 110 -3.57 -20.79 4.35
N HIS A 111 -3.00 -21.69 5.10
CA HIS A 111 -1.62 -22.13 4.93
C HIS A 111 -1.58 -23.59 4.49
N LYS A 112 -0.60 -23.92 3.67
CA LYS A 112 -0.29 -25.29 3.29
C LYS A 112 0.19 -26.04 4.54
N THR A 113 -0.41 -27.20 4.84
CA THR A 113 -0.10 -28.02 6.03
C THR A 113 0.55 -29.35 5.69
N GLY A 114 0.57 -29.74 4.41
CA GLY A 114 1.14 -31.01 3.97
C GLY A 114 1.48 -31.01 2.48
N ARG A 115 1.87 -32.18 1.97
CA ARG A 115 2.26 -32.38 0.56
C ARG A 115 1.08 -32.67 -0.36
N GLY A 116 -0.05 -33.11 0.18
CA GLY A 116 -1.26 -33.40 -0.59
C GLY A 116 -1.87 -32.13 -1.19
N HIS A 117 -2.55 -32.25 -2.34
CA HIS A 117 -3.11 -31.10 -3.06
C HIS A 117 -4.06 -30.26 -2.18
N ASN A 118 -4.83 -30.91 -1.31
CA ASN A 118 -5.85 -30.28 -0.47
C ASN A 118 -5.44 -30.09 0.99
N ASP A 119 -4.16 -30.29 1.33
CA ASP A 119 -3.65 -30.14 2.69
C ASP A 119 -3.51 -28.66 3.06
N PHE A 120 -4.59 -28.07 3.50
CA PHE A 120 -4.63 -26.68 3.97
C PHE A 120 -5.15 -26.57 5.40
N SER A 121 -4.68 -25.56 6.11
CA SER A 121 -5.25 -25.17 7.40
C SER A 121 -6.72 -24.73 7.23
N PRO A 122 -7.52 -24.72 8.31
CA PRO A 122 -8.81 -24.05 8.29
C PRO A 122 -8.67 -22.59 7.81
N ARG A 123 -9.70 -22.11 7.10
CA ARG A 123 -9.77 -20.70 6.69
C ARG A 123 -9.84 -19.80 7.91
N ARG A 124 -8.95 -18.80 7.96
CA ARG A 124 -8.98 -17.74 8.96
C ARG A 124 -9.43 -16.45 8.31
N GLN A 125 -10.34 -15.73 8.95
CA GLN A 125 -10.71 -14.39 8.50
C GLN A 125 -9.53 -13.44 8.64
N GLN A 126 -9.32 -12.63 7.64
CA GLN A 126 -8.39 -11.51 7.67
C GLN A 126 -9.22 -10.23 7.85
N ILE A 127 -9.09 -9.61 9.01
CA ILE A 127 -9.87 -8.44 9.41
C ILE A 127 -8.93 -7.26 9.57
N LEU A 128 -9.17 -6.19 8.83
CA LEU A 128 -8.52 -4.91 9.04
C LEU A 128 -9.22 -4.20 10.20
N LYS A 129 -8.46 -3.91 11.26
CA LYS A 129 -8.96 -3.19 12.44
C LYS A 129 -8.60 -1.70 12.38
N PRO A 130 -9.46 -0.81 12.86
CA PRO A 130 -9.15 0.62 12.89
C PRO A 130 -7.99 0.92 13.81
N SER A 131 -7.12 1.83 13.41
CA SER A 131 -6.05 2.35 14.26
C SER A 131 -6.62 3.13 15.46
N LYS A 132 -5.92 3.08 16.59
CA LYS A 132 -6.21 3.92 17.77
C LYS A 132 -5.78 5.38 17.57
N GLY A 133 -4.85 5.66 16.66
CA GLY A 133 -4.36 7.00 16.36
C GLY A 133 -5.25 7.74 15.34
N LEU A 134 -4.74 8.83 14.77
CA LEU A 134 -5.46 9.62 13.77
C LEU A 134 -5.86 8.76 12.57
N ARG A 135 -7.05 9.01 12.06
CA ARG A 135 -7.62 8.30 10.91
C ARG A 135 -8.07 9.29 9.83
N TRP A 136 -7.99 8.85 8.58
CA TRP A 136 -8.38 9.62 7.40
C TRP A 136 -9.64 9.03 6.78
N GLN A 137 -10.70 9.81 6.72
CA GLN A 137 -12.01 9.36 6.22
C GLN A 137 -12.46 10.07 4.93
N LYS A 138 -11.61 10.95 4.40
CA LYS A 138 -11.87 11.65 3.14
C LYS A 138 -11.44 10.75 1.97
N ARG A 139 -11.72 11.18 0.74
CA ARG A 139 -11.39 10.44 -0.49
C ARG A 139 -9.90 10.10 -0.57
N VAL A 140 -9.61 8.88 -1.03
CA VAL A 140 -8.26 8.39 -1.25
C VAL A 140 -8.15 7.80 -2.66
N VAL A 141 -7.09 8.13 -3.35
CA VAL A 141 -6.65 7.48 -4.59
C VAL A 141 -5.37 6.73 -4.30
N VAL A 142 -5.30 5.46 -4.66
CA VAL A 142 -4.09 4.65 -4.57
C VAL A 142 -3.57 4.39 -5.97
N LEU A 143 -2.33 4.85 -6.25
CA LEU A 143 -1.68 4.62 -7.54
C LEU A 143 -0.92 3.30 -7.49
N THR A 144 -1.18 2.44 -8.48
CA THR A 144 -0.61 1.10 -8.58
C THR A 144 0.01 0.83 -9.95
N ASN A 145 0.94 -0.10 -9.99
CA ASN A 145 1.45 -0.72 -11.21
C ASN A 145 1.94 -2.14 -10.91
N ARG A 146 2.48 -2.83 -11.88
CA ARG A 146 2.93 -4.23 -11.74
C ARG A 146 4.14 -4.40 -10.80
N GLY A 147 4.87 -3.33 -10.49
CA GLY A 147 5.92 -3.32 -9.47
C GLY A 147 5.39 -3.36 -8.03
N VAL A 148 4.08 -3.18 -7.82
CA VAL A 148 3.45 -3.32 -6.50
C VAL A 148 3.32 -4.79 -6.15
N TYR A 149 4.09 -5.26 -5.15
CA TYR A 149 4.23 -6.69 -4.86
C TYR A 149 4.21 -6.99 -3.36
N SER A 150 3.88 -8.26 -2.97
CA SER A 150 3.95 -8.74 -1.59
C SER A 150 3.15 -7.86 -0.62
N ALA A 151 3.73 -7.37 0.48
CA ALA A 151 3.05 -6.52 1.46
C ALA A 151 2.38 -5.27 0.85
N ALA A 152 2.90 -4.74 -0.26
CA ALA A 152 2.27 -3.64 -0.98
C ALA A 152 0.99 -4.10 -1.71
N ASN A 153 0.95 -5.32 -2.23
CA ASN A 153 -0.26 -5.93 -2.76
C ASN A 153 -1.31 -6.16 -1.65
N GLU A 154 -0.88 -6.61 -0.46
CA GLU A 154 -1.77 -6.72 0.70
C GLU A 154 -2.35 -5.35 1.10
N PHE A 155 -1.54 -4.30 1.12
CA PHE A 155 -2.04 -2.94 1.36
C PHE A 155 -3.13 -2.55 0.34
N VAL A 156 -2.91 -2.79 -0.95
CA VAL A 156 -3.92 -2.50 -1.99
C VAL A 156 -5.20 -3.30 -1.77
N LYS A 157 -5.09 -4.57 -1.36
CA LYS A 157 -6.23 -5.42 -1.01
C LYS A 157 -7.03 -4.83 0.16
N TYR A 158 -6.37 -4.38 1.23
CA TYR A 158 -7.05 -3.68 2.33
C TYR A 158 -7.78 -2.43 1.85
N MET A 159 -7.09 -1.58 1.11
CA MET A 159 -7.62 -0.30 0.65
C MET A 159 -8.80 -0.49 -0.32
N LYS A 160 -8.78 -1.52 -1.15
CA LYS A 160 -9.87 -1.84 -2.10
C LYS A 160 -11.20 -2.17 -1.40
N CYS A 161 -11.17 -2.61 -0.15
CA CYS A 161 -12.36 -2.91 0.64
C CYS A 161 -13.02 -1.65 1.25
N LEU A 162 -12.39 -0.48 1.13
CA LEU A 162 -12.85 0.77 1.76
C LEU A 162 -13.62 1.64 0.75
N PRO A 163 -14.85 2.10 1.09
CA PRO A 163 -15.74 2.76 0.13
C PRO A 163 -15.22 4.11 -0.39
N GLN A 164 -14.37 4.81 0.40
CA GLN A 164 -13.79 6.10 0.01
C GLN A 164 -12.53 5.97 -0.85
N VAL A 165 -12.09 4.74 -1.19
CA VAL A 165 -10.84 4.48 -1.90
C VAL A 165 -11.09 4.13 -3.37
N THR A 166 -10.31 4.74 -4.24
CA THR A 166 -10.24 4.41 -5.66
C THR A 166 -8.83 3.95 -6.01
N ILE A 167 -8.71 2.77 -6.63
CA ILE A 167 -7.44 2.27 -7.14
C ILE A 167 -7.29 2.75 -8.59
N VAL A 168 -6.14 3.35 -8.91
CA VAL A 168 -5.84 3.90 -10.24
C VAL A 168 -4.50 3.38 -10.74
N GLY A 169 -4.43 3.02 -12.00
CA GLY A 169 -3.22 2.50 -12.65
C GLY A 169 -3.40 1.08 -13.14
N ASP A 170 -2.30 0.33 -13.23
CA ASP A 170 -2.33 -1.08 -13.66
C ASP A 170 -2.52 -2.01 -12.45
N ARG A 171 -2.87 -3.27 -12.72
CA ARG A 171 -2.92 -4.35 -11.72
C ARG A 171 -1.58 -4.49 -11.00
N THR A 172 -1.63 -4.94 -9.77
CA THR A 172 -0.45 -5.26 -8.96
C THR A 172 0.23 -6.54 -9.44
N GLY A 173 1.49 -6.74 -9.04
CA GLY A 173 2.25 -7.95 -9.34
C GLY A 173 1.88 -9.16 -8.48
N GLY A 174 1.04 -9.00 -7.45
CA GLY A 174 0.60 -10.09 -6.57
C GLY A 174 1.62 -10.44 -5.48
N GLY A 175 1.82 -11.74 -5.22
CA GLY A 175 2.89 -12.25 -4.34
C GLY A 175 2.56 -12.24 -2.85
N ALA A 176 1.28 -12.23 -2.46
CA ALA A 176 0.86 -12.35 -1.08
C ALA A 176 -0.29 -13.34 -0.96
#